data_9a2da37a24b6a0de6c6e794ae281e6c4
#
_entry.id   9a2da37a24b6a0de6c6e794ae281e6c4
#
_cell.length_a   1.000
_cell.length_b   1.000
_cell.length_c   1.000
_cell.angle_alpha   90.00
_cell.angle_beta   90.00
_cell.angle_gamma   90.00
#
_symmetry.space_group_name_H-M   'P 1'
#
loop_
_entity.id
_entity.type
_entity.pdbx_description
1 polymer ?
#
loop_
_entity_poly.entity_id
_entity_poly.type
_entity_poly.pdbx_seq_one_letter_code
_entity_poly.pdbx_strand_id
1 'polypeptide(L)'
;MSQTDHLQKILITGATGYIGRRLKTRLLARKDLSLRLLVRNRHKVSAATRARVEIVEGDTFNRQALDSALAGIDTAYYLVHSMGAEKDFAELDRRSAENFREACIRAGVRRIIYLGGLGAGESASKHLRSRIETGEILSALPERIQTIWFRAGIIIGSGSASFEIIRSLVHKLPVMITPKWVATMTQPIGVDDVLAYLEAALDLEREGDLVVDIGSRAMSFKEMMLQTARVLGLRRWLIQVPVLTPRLSSYWLVLFTTVPFRVAAALVEGLKSETVVQNDNAARFFPEIHPLPYEDAVRRAVEEQVQQQVISRWCDSSADAACDITAHDDPGGAILRDVRILPLDGLSQAAVFRAVCGIGGEHGWYTYNFL
;
A
#
# COMPACT_ATOMS: atom_id res chain seq x y z
N MET A 1 -33.05 0.35 29.10
CA MET A 1 -32.71 -0.82 28.28
C MET A 1 -31.23 -0.72 27.96
N SER A 2 -30.44 -1.64 28.52
CA SER A 2 -28.97 -1.68 28.32
C SER A 2 -28.69 -1.92 26.84
N GLN A 3 -28.09 -0.95 26.13
CA GLN A 3 -27.44 -1.22 24.87
C GLN A 3 -26.31 -2.19 25.20
N THR A 4 -26.50 -3.45 24.87
CA THR A 4 -25.38 -4.39 24.77
C THR A 4 -24.42 -3.78 23.77
N ASP A 5 -23.22 -3.40 24.22
CA ASP A 5 -22.10 -2.93 23.37
C ASP A 5 -21.77 -4.05 22.36
N HIS A 6 -22.50 -4.06 21.24
CA HIS A 6 -22.25 -5.00 20.18
C HIS A 6 -21.06 -4.48 19.36
N LEU A 7 -19.88 -5.03 19.64
CA LEU A 7 -18.67 -4.71 18.88
C LEU A 7 -18.92 -5.00 17.41
N GLN A 8 -18.72 -4.00 16.55
CA GLN A 8 -18.78 -4.19 15.10
C GLN A 8 -17.64 -5.12 14.66
N LYS A 9 -17.98 -6.22 14.01
CA LYS A 9 -17.01 -7.23 13.55
C LYS A 9 -16.53 -6.92 12.13
N ILE A 10 -15.22 -6.72 12.02
CA ILE A 10 -14.57 -6.27 10.78
C ILE A 10 -13.62 -7.35 10.27
N LEU A 11 -13.78 -7.76 9.01
CA LEU A 11 -12.78 -8.57 8.32
C LEU A 11 -11.84 -7.67 7.52
N ILE A 12 -10.53 -7.93 7.60
CA ILE A 12 -9.53 -7.31 6.74
C ILE A 12 -8.85 -8.39 5.90
N THR A 13 -9.07 -8.37 4.58
CA THR A 13 -8.23 -9.11 3.64
C THR A 13 -7.04 -8.24 3.21
N GLY A 14 -5.91 -8.85 2.81
CA GLY A 14 -4.71 -8.08 2.50
C GLY A 14 -4.07 -7.39 3.72
N ALA A 15 -4.36 -7.86 4.93
CA ALA A 15 -3.90 -7.29 6.21
C ALA A 15 -2.38 -7.25 6.41
N THR A 16 -1.62 -8.00 5.60
CA THR A 16 -0.14 -8.02 5.60
C THR A 16 0.48 -7.09 4.55
N GLY A 17 -0.33 -6.50 3.67
CA GLY A 17 0.10 -5.55 2.65
C GLY A 17 0.30 -4.12 3.19
N TYR A 18 0.76 -3.22 2.33
CA TYR A 18 1.10 -1.83 2.67
C TYR A 18 -0.06 -1.09 3.36
N ILE A 19 -1.22 -1.03 2.74
CA ILE A 19 -2.40 -0.38 3.31
C ILE A 19 -2.99 -1.19 4.46
N GLY A 20 -3.10 -2.52 4.30
CA GLY A 20 -3.73 -3.37 5.30
C GLY A 20 -3.04 -3.36 6.66
N ARG A 21 -1.70 -3.31 6.71
CA ARG A 21 -0.94 -3.19 7.98
C ARG A 21 -1.25 -1.87 8.67
N ARG A 22 -1.23 -0.75 7.95
CA ARG A 22 -1.50 0.58 8.49
C ARG A 22 -2.96 0.72 8.95
N LEU A 23 -3.92 0.27 8.11
CA LEU A 23 -5.33 0.26 8.46
C LEU A 23 -5.60 -0.57 9.72
N LYS A 24 -5.09 -1.80 9.77
CA LYS A 24 -5.19 -2.67 10.94
C LYS A 24 -4.68 -1.97 12.21
N THR A 25 -3.52 -1.32 12.16
CA THR A 25 -2.95 -0.61 13.29
C THR A 25 -3.89 0.50 13.78
N ARG A 26 -4.47 1.25 12.85
CA ARG A 26 -5.41 2.33 13.13
C ARG A 26 -6.73 1.81 13.74
N LEU A 27 -7.30 0.76 13.14
CA LEU A 27 -8.56 0.17 13.62
C LEU A 27 -8.40 -0.53 14.98
N LEU A 28 -7.22 -1.07 15.31
CA LEU A 28 -6.93 -1.63 16.63
C LEU A 28 -6.96 -0.59 17.76
N ALA A 29 -6.88 0.69 17.48
CA ALA A 29 -7.03 1.76 18.47
C ALA A 29 -8.52 2.02 18.84
N ARG A 30 -9.46 1.60 18.00
CA ARG A 30 -10.91 1.71 18.24
C ARG A 30 -11.38 0.59 19.17
N LYS A 31 -12.12 0.95 20.20
CA LYS A 31 -12.62 0.00 21.23
C LYS A 31 -13.97 -0.63 20.85
N ASP A 32 -14.68 -0.03 19.92
CA ASP A 32 -15.98 -0.46 19.40
C ASP A 32 -15.88 -1.51 18.29
N LEU A 33 -14.66 -1.91 17.88
CA LEU A 33 -14.41 -2.85 16.82
C LEU A 33 -13.80 -4.17 17.32
N SER A 34 -14.20 -5.26 16.67
CA SER A 34 -13.54 -6.56 16.75
C SER A 34 -12.98 -6.93 15.40
N LEU A 35 -11.67 -7.17 15.30
CA LEU A 35 -10.99 -7.40 14.04
C LEU A 35 -10.73 -8.89 13.80
N ARG A 36 -11.02 -9.33 12.58
CA ARG A 36 -10.61 -10.62 12.03
C ARG A 36 -9.76 -10.40 10.78
N LEU A 37 -8.68 -11.16 10.64
CA LEU A 37 -7.77 -11.08 9.51
C LEU A 37 -7.82 -12.38 8.70
N LEU A 38 -7.99 -12.26 7.37
CA LEU A 38 -7.74 -13.36 6.44
C LEU A 38 -6.32 -13.20 5.89
N VAL A 39 -5.44 -14.13 6.19
CA VAL A 39 -4.02 -14.07 5.79
C VAL A 39 -3.54 -15.41 5.25
N ARG A 40 -2.67 -15.41 4.26
CA ARG A 40 -2.06 -16.63 3.70
C ARG A 40 -1.07 -17.29 4.64
N ASN A 41 -0.50 -16.50 5.55
CA ASN A 41 0.49 -16.97 6.53
C ASN A 41 0.36 -16.15 7.81
N ARG A 42 -0.08 -16.79 8.89
CA ARG A 42 -0.26 -16.15 10.19
C ARG A 42 1.03 -15.63 10.82
N HIS A 43 2.18 -16.18 10.43
CA HIS A 43 3.48 -15.75 10.97
C HIS A 43 3.91 -14.37 10.44
N LYS A 44 3.29 -13.86 9.36
CA LYS A 44 3.46 -12.47 8.90
C LYS A 44 2.69 -11.44 9.74
N VAL A 45 1.93 -11.89 10.74
CA VAL A 45 1.24 -11.03 11.70
C VAL A 45 2.00 -11.14 13.02
N SER A 46 2.43 -10.00 13.59
CA SER A 46 3.21 -9.96 14.84
C SER A 46 2.48 -10.63 16.01
N ALA A 47 3.22 -11.19 16.97
CA ALA A 47 2.65 -11.83 18.15
C ALA A 47 1.72 -10.88 18.93
N ALA A 48 2.12 -9.62 19.10
CA ALA A 48 1.31 -8.59 19.76
C ALA A 48 -0.03 -8.35 19.04
N THR A 49 -0.05 -8.37 17.71
CA THR A 49 -1.30 -8.26 16.94
C THR A 49 -2.13 -9.53 17.06
N ARG A 50 -1.50 -10.73 16.95
CA ARG A 50 -2.22 -12.03 17.07
C ARG A 50 -2.97 -12.18 18.40
N ALA A 51 -2.47 -11.58 19.46
CA ALA A 51 -3.14 -11.58 20.76
C ALA A 51 -4.42 -10.72 20.82
N ARG A 52 -4.64 -9.85 19.83
CA ARG A 52 -5.72 -8.86 19.82
C ARG A 52 -6.75 -9.05 18.70
N VAL A 53 -6.51 -9.98 17.78
CA VAL A 53 -7.36 -10.20 16.60
C VAL A 53 -7.63 -11.68 16.38
N GLU A 54 -8.74 -12.00 15.75
CA GLU A 54 -8.98 -13.33 15.22
C GLU A 54 -8.23 -13.51 13.90
N ILE A 55 -7.63 -14.67 13.66
CA ILE A 55 -6.92 -14.98 12.43
C ILE A 55 -7.47 -16.24 11.79
N VAL A 56 -7.88 -16.10 10.53
CA VAL A 56 -8.19 -17.21 9.64
C VAL A 56 -7.06 -17.30 8.61
N GLU A 57 -6.45 -18.49 8.50
CA GLU A 57 -5.41 -18.74 7.52
C GLU A 57 -6.01 -19.32 6.25
N GLY A 58 -5.73 -18.65 5.13
CA GLY A 58 -6.24 -18.98 3.82
C GLY A 58 -6.15 -17.81 2.85
N ASP A 59 -6.75 -17.99 1.69
CA ASP A 59 -6.83 -16.97 0.64
C ASP A 59 -8.25 -16.89 0.03
N THR A 60 -8.42 -16.02 -0.93
CA THR A 60 -9.70 -15.77 -1.61
C THR A 60 -10.11 -16.88 -2.60
N PHE A 61 -9.25 -17.88 -2.83
CA PHE A 61 -9.54 -19.07 -3.64
C PHE A 61 -10.00 -20.26 -2.80
N ASN A 62 -9.77 -20.20 -1.48
CA ASN A 62 -10.21 -21.23 -0.53
C ASN A 62 -11.59 -20.88 0.03
N ARG A 63 -12.62 -21.54 -0.50
CA ARG A 63 -14.01 -21.30 -0.10
C ARG A 63 -14.24 -21.53 1.40
N GLN A 64 -13.69 -22.60 1.96
CA GLN A 64 -13.86 -22.93 3.38
C GLN A 64 -13.22 -21.87 4.28
N ALA A 65 -12.02 -21.36 3.91
CA ALA A 65 -11.37 -20.28 4.62
C ALA A 65 -12.18 -18.99 4.53
N LEU A 66 -12.75 -18.66 3.35
CA LEU A 66 -13.63 -17.50 3.18
C LEU A 66 -14.90 -17.61 4.04
N ASP A 67 -15.59 -18.74 4.00
CA ASP A 67 -16.82 -18.95 4.77
C ASP A 67 -16.52 -18.85 6.28
N SER A 68 -15.38 -19.39 6.75
CA SER A 68 -14.94 -19.25 8.14
C SER A 68 -14.55 -17.81 8.51
N ALA A 69 -13.86 -17.12 7.60
CA ALA A 69 -13.41 -15.75 7.83
C ALA A 69 -14.57 -14.76 7.88
N LEU A 70 -15.64 -14.98 7.12
CA LEU A 70 -16.77 -14.07 6.99
C LEU A 70 -17.93 -14.37 7.95
N ALA A 71 -17.91 -15.51 8.65
CA ALA A 71 -18.97 -15.87 9.59
C ALA A 71 -19.16 -14.80 10.67
N GLY A 72 -20.34 -14.17 10.70
CA GLY A 72 -20.72 -13.14 11.66
C GLY A 72 -19.97 -11.82 11.51
N ILE A 73 -19.43 -11.50 10.32
CA ILE A 73 -18.79 -10.23 10.00
C ILE A 73 -19.84 -9.21 9.53
N ASP A 74 -19.75 -7.98 10.05
CA ASP A 74 -20.62 -6.88 9.65
C ASP A 74 -20.11 -6.15 8.40
N THR A 75 -18.80 -5.86 8.37
CA THR A 75 -18.13 -5.14 7.27
C THR A 75 -16.81 -5.82 6.92
N ALA A 76 -16.54 -5.92 5.62
CA ALA A 76 -15.33 -6.56 5.12
C ALA A 76 -14.52 -5.63 4.21
N TYR A 77 -13.22 -5.45 4.52
CA TYR A 77 -12.27 -4.75 3.65
C TYR A 77 -11.68 -5.71 2.63
N TYR A 78 -11.78 -5.33 1.36
CA TYR A 78 -11.09 -6.01 0.27
C TYR A 78 -9.86 -5.20 -0.16
N LEU A 79 -8.68 -5.59 0.35
CA LEU A 79 -7.39 -4.94 0.09
C LEU A 79 -6.39 -5.90 -0.59
N VAL A 80 -6.90 -6.95 -1.24
CA VAL A 80 -6.10 -7.90 -2.00
C VAL A 80 -5.83 -7.35 -3.39
N HIS A 81 -4.59 -7.50 -3.86
CA HIS A 81 -4.20 -7.18 -5.22
C HIS A 81 -2.97 -7.99 -5.63
N SER A 82 -3.01 -8.60 -6.82
CA SER A 82 -1.94 -9.45 -7.36
C SER A 82 -0.94 -8.62 -8.18
N MET A 83 -0.10 -7.80 -7.52
CA MET A 83 0.93 -7.02 -8.22
C MET A 83 2.11 -7.92 -8.64
N GLY A 84 2.28 -8.15 -9.94
CA GLY A 84 3.55 -8.58 -10.53
C GLY A 84 3.91 -10.06 -10.46
N ALA A 85 3.03 -10.94 -9.99
CA ALA A 85 3.41 -12.34 -9.77
C ALA A 85 3.29 -13.24 -11.01
N GLU A 86 2.29 -13.03 -11.90
CA GLU A 86 2.00 -13.95 -13.01
C GLU A 86 1.52 -13.23 -14.28
N LYS A 87 1.58 -13.94 -15.42
CA LYS A 87 1.09 -13.41 -16.71
C LYS A 87 -0.42 -13.14 -16.70
N ASP A 88 -1.18 -13.84 -15.85
CA ASP A 88 -2.64 -13.86 -15.80
C ASP A 88 -3.20 -13.19 -14.52
N PHE A 89 -2.50 -12.18 -13.96
CA PHE A 89 -2.92 -11.50 -12.73
C PHE A 89 -4.35 -10.93 -12.79
N ALA A 90 -4.81 -10.48 -13.97
CA ALA A 90 -6.16 -9.92 -14.14
C ALA A 90 -7.24 -10.99 -13.92
N GLU A 91 -7.03 -12.21 -14.44
CA GLU A 91 -7.95 -13.33 -14.23
C GLU A 91 -7.97 -13.76 -12.75
N LEU A 92 -6.80 -13.76 -12.10
CA LEU A 92 -6.72 -14.06 -10.67
C LEU A 92 -7.44 -13.00 -9.83
N ASP A 93 -7.23 -11.71 -10.12
CA ASP A 93 -7.92 -10.61 -9.42
C ASP A 93 -9.44 -10.71 -9.61
N ARG A 94 -9.91 -11.00 -10.84
CA ARG A 94 -11.32 -11.20 -11.16
C ARG A 94 -11.95 -12.32 -10.34
N ARG A 95 -11.38 -13.52 -10.41
CA ARG A 95 -11.87 -14.69 -9.67
C ARG A 95 -11.83 -14.48 -8.15
N SER A 96 -10.78 -13.83 -7.65
CA SER A 96 -10.65 -13.48 -6.24
C SER A 96 -11.79 -12.57 -5.78
N ALA A 97 -12.13 -11.54 -6.57
CA ALA A 97 -13.21 -10.60 -6.28
C ALA A 97 -14.58 -11.28 -6.33
N GLU A 98 -14.85 -12.12 -7.34
CA GLU A 98 -16.08 -12.91 -7.46
C GLU A 98 -16.29 -13.83 -6.25
N ASN A 99 -15.28 -14.64 -5.92
CA ASN A 99 -15.33 -15.55 -4.76
C ASN A 99 -15.58 -14.80 -3.46
N PHE A 100 -14.92 -13.66 -3.28
CA PHE A 100 -15.08 -12.84 -2.07
C PHE A 100 -16.46 -12.24 -1.96
N ARG A 101 -16.96 -11.59 -3.02
CA ARG A 101 -18.33 -11.04 -3.05
C ARG A 101 -19.38 -12.10 -2.74
N GLU A 102 -19.30 -13.26 -3.41
CA GLU A 102 -20.25 -14.36 -3.19
C GLU A 102 -20.21 -14.90 -1.76
N ALA A 103 -18.99 -15.01 -1.20
CA ALA A 103 -18.84 -15.44 0.19
C ALA A 103 -19.40 -14.40 1.18
N CYS A 104 -19.19 -13.10 0.93
CA CYS A 104 -19.79 -12.01 1.72
C CYS A 104 -21.31 -12.08 1.70
N ILE A 105 -21.92 -12.29 0.52
CA ILE A 105 -23.37 -12.41 0.37
C ILE A 105 -23.92 -13.64 1.12
N ARG A 106 -23.24 -14.80 1.01
CA ARG A 106 -23.67 -16.01 1.75
C ARG A 106 -23.59 -15.84 3.25
N ALA A 107 -22.57 -15.10 3.73
CA ALA A 107 -22.36 -14.85 5.15
C ALA A 107 -23.26 -13.74 5.74
N GLY A 108 -24.01 -13.01 4.90
CA GLY A 108 -24.84 -11.88 5.31
C GLY A 108 -24.03 -10.64 5.70
N VAL A 109 -22.83 -10.46 5.13
CA VAL A 109 -22.03 -9.25 5.32
C VAL A 109 -22.80 -8.05 4.77
N ARG A 110 -22.92 -6.99 5.56
CA ARG A 110 -23.66 -5.80 5.19
C ARG A 110 -22.94 -4.93 4.16
N ARG A 111 -21.61 -4.80 4.30
CA ARG A 111 -20.80 -3.85 3.54
C ARG A 111 -19.44 -4.40 3.14
N ILE A 112 -19.05 -4.16 1.90
CA ILE A 112 -17.68 -4.29 1.41
C ILE A 112 -17.07 -2.89 1.28
N ILE A 113 -15.83 -2.71 1.77
CA ILE A 113 -15.04 -1.51 1.54
C ILE A 113 -13.83 -1.90 0.68
N TYR A 114 -13.74 -1.29 -0.49
CA TYR A 114 -12.68 -1.57 -1.47
C TYR A 114 -11.85 -0.33 -1.78
N LEU A 115 -10.52 -0.49 -1.86
CA LEU A 115 -9.59 0.53 -2.32
C LEU A 115 -9.07 0.15 -3.71
N GLY A 116 -9.60 0.80 -4.73
CA GLY A 116 -9.20 0.67 -6.13
C GLY A 116 -8.25 1.76 -6.60
N GLY A 117 -8.00 1.81 -7.91
CA GLY A 117 -7.22 2.86 -8.57
C GLY A 117 -8.10 3.94 -9.19
N LEU A 118 -7.61 5.18 -9.15
CA LEU A 118 -8.23 6.31 -9.82
C LEU A 118 -7.86 6.31 -11.31
N GLY A 119 -8.83 6.53 -12.17
CA GLY A 119 -8.70 6.62 -13.62
C GLY A 119 -9.92 6.06 -14.32
N ALA A 120 -10.06 6.39 -15.58
CA ALA A 120 -11.15 5.94 -16.43
C ALA A 120 -10.69 5.71 -17.87
N GLY A 121 -11.45 4.89 -18.59
CA GLY A 121 -11.40 4.76 -20.04
C GLY A 121 -10.40 3.74 -20.57
N GLU A 122 -10.39 3.61 -21.89
CA GLU A 122 -9.59 2.63 -22.66
C GLU A 122 -8.07 2.84 -22.55
N SER A 123 -7.63 4.03 -22.17
CA SER A 123 -6.22 4.39 -21.99
C SER A 123 -5.60 3.87 -20.68
N ALA A 124 -6.42 3.30 -19.78
CA ALA A 124 -5.93 2.77 -18.50
C ALA A 124 -4.93 1.63 -18.70
N SER A 125 -3.87 1.59 -17.87
CA SER A 125 -2.92 0.49 -17.85
C SER A 125 -3.61 -0.84 -17.53
N LYS A 126 -2.98 -1.97 -17.89
CA LYS A 126 -3.54 -3.30 -17.56
C LYS A 126 -3.82 -3.46 -16.07
N HIS A 127 -2.94 -2.98 -15.21
CA HIS A 127 -3.12 -3.01 -13.75
C HIS A 127 -4.28 -2.13 -13.29
N LEU A 128 -4.43 -0.92 -13.84
CA LEU A 128 -5.53 -0.05 -13.49
C LEU A 128 -6.87 -0.63 -13.95
N ARG A 129 -6.92 -1.22 -15.15
CA ARG A 129 -8.13 -1.92 -15.65
C ARG A 129 -8.54 -3.07 -14.74
N SER A 130 -7.59 -3.92 -14.32
CA SER A 130 -7.89 -5.01 -13.36
C SER A 130 -8.47 -4.48 -12.04
N ARG A 131 -7.98 -3.32 -11.55
CA ARG A 131 -8.53 -2.70 -10.33
C ARG A 131 -9.92 -2.10 -10.53
N ILE A 132 -10.20 -1.54 -11.70
CA ILE A 132 -11.53 -1.05 -12.06
C ILE A 132 -12.50 -2.23 -12.16
N GLU A 133 -12.14 -3.28 -12.91
CA GLU A 133 -12.92 -4.52 -13.03
C GLU A 133 -13.21 -5.15 -11.66
N THR A 134 -12.22 -5.20 -10.77
CA THR A 134 -12.42 -5.65 -9.39
C THR A 134 -13.50 -4.85 -8.67
N GLY A 135 -13.48 -3.52 -8.79
CA GLY A 135 -14.51 -2.65 -8.21
C GLY A 135 -15.90 -2.90 -8.79
N GLU A 136 -15.99 -3.04 -10.11
CA GLU A 136 -17.25 -3.37 -10.81
C GLU A 136 -17.82 -4.72 -10.37
N ILE A 137 -16.96 -5.74 -10.22
CA ILE A 137 -17.37 -7.06 -9.72
C ILE A 137 -17.90 -6.95 -8.28
N LEU A 138 -17.19 -6.29 -7.39
CA LEU A 138 -17.61 -6.15 -5.99
C LEU A 138 -18.93 -5.39 -5.85
N SER A 139 -19.20 -4.45 -6.75
CA SER A 139 -20.44 -3.62 -6.80
C SER A 139 -21.53 -4.19 -7.71
N ALA A 140 -21.38 -5.39 -8.26
CA ALA A 140 -22.31 -5.91 -9.27
C ALA A 140 -23.71 -6.30 -8.75
N LEU A 141 -23.90 -6.43 -7.44
CA LEU A 141 -25.15 -6.88 -6.81
C LEU A 141 -25.55 -5.94 -5.65
N PRO A 142 -25.86 -4.66 -5.94
CA PRO A 142 -26.11 -3.64 -4.92
C PRO A 142 -27.37 -3.91 -4.07
N GLU A 143 -28.30 -4.71 -4.58
CA GLU A 143 -29.51 -5.15 -3.86
C GLU A 143 -29.20 -6.21 -2.80
N ARG A 144 -28.04 -6.84 -2.83
CA ARG A 144 -27.66 -7.93 -1.93
C ARG A 144 -26.56 -7.55 -0.93
N ILE A 145 -25.66 -6.63 -1.32
CA ILE A 145 -24.55 -6.19 -0.49
C ILE A 145 -24.12 -4.78 -0.91
N GLN A 146 -23.92 -3.91 0.05
CA GLN A 146 -23.41 -2.57 -0.20
C GLN A 146 -21.90 -2.59 -0.47
N THR A 147 -21.44 -1.83 -1.48
CA THR A 147 -20.02 -1.62 -1.74
C THR A 147 -19.67 -0.13 -1.66
N ILE A 148 -18.70 0.22 -0.78
CA ILE A 148 -18.05 1.52 -0.80
C ILE A 148 -16.70 1.35 -1.49
N TRP A 149 -16.59 1.93 -2.68
CA TRP A 149 -15.43 1.80 -3.53
C TRP A 149 -14.66 3.12 -3.61
N PHE A 150 -13.55 3.20 -2.89
CA PHE A 150 -12.60 4.30 -3.02
C PHE A 150 -11.69 4.09 -4.22
N ARG A 151 -11.51 5.15 -5.04
CA ARG A 151 -10.55 5.18 -6.14
C ARG A 151 -9.49 6.22 -5.82
N ALA A 152 -8.26 5.76 -5.58
CA ALA A 152 -7.12 6.60 -5.24
C ALA A 152 -6.12 6.69 -6.39
N GLY A 153 -5.51 7.86 -6.56
CA GLY A 153 -4.35 8.05 -7.42
C GLY A 153 -3.07 7.51 -6.79
N ILE A 154 -1.96 8.22 -7.02
CA ILE A 154 -0.66 7.83 -6.45
C ILE A 154 -0.67 8.05 -4.94
N ILE A 155 -0.47 6.98 -4.17
CA ILE A 155 -0.42 7.05 -2.70
C ILE A 155 1.00 7.40 -2.25
N ILE A 156 1.11 8.50 -1.49
CA ILE A 156 2.35 9.04 -0.94
C ILE A 156 2.45 8.67 0.54
N GLY A 157 3.52 7.98 0.88
CA GLY A 157 3.81 7.60 2.26
C GLY A 157 5.08 6.77 2.32
N SER A 158 5.71 6.74 3.46
CA SER A 158 6.93 5.99 3.72
C SER A 158 6.69 4.50 3.40
N GLY A 159 7.59 3.89 2.63
CA GLY A 159 7.50 2.49 2.21
C GLY A 159 6.52 2.22 1.07
N SER A 160 5.77 3.20 0.52
CA SER A 160 5.00 2.98 -0.70
C SER A 160 5.91 2.90 -1.92
N ALA A 161 5.61 2.00 -2.87
CA ALA A 161 6.44 1.83 -4.07
C ALA A 161 6.57 3.13 -4.87
N SER A 162 5.47 3.87 -5.03
CA SER A 162 5.46 5.13 -5.78
C SER A 162 6.33 6.20 -5.13
N PHE A 163 6.21 6.38 -3.82
CA PHE A 163 7.03 7.36 -3.10
C PHE A 163 8.51 6.98 -3.10
N GLU A 164 8.83 5.70 -2.90
CA GLU A 164 10.23 5.23 -2.89
C GLU A 164 10.91 5.39 -4.25
N ILE A 165 10.18 5.23 -5.36
CA ILE A 165 10.69 5.52 -6.70
C ILE A 165 10.99 7.01 -6.82
N ILE A 166 10.03 7.89 -6.52
CA ILE A 166 10.19 9.34 -6.62
C ILE A 166 11.38 9.79 -5.77
N ARG A 167 11.43 9.37 -4.50
CA ARG A 167 12.48 9.70 -3.56
C ARG A 167 13.86 9.26 -4.05
N SER A 168 13.97 8.02 -4.53
CA SER A 168 15.24 7.46 -5.02
C SER A 168 15.75 8.21 -6.26
N LEU A 169 14.87 8.52 -7.21
CA LEU A 169 15.22 9.31 -8.40
C LEU A 169 15.69 10.70 -8.01
N VAL A 170 14.92 11.39 -7.19
CA VAL A 170 15.23 12.74 -6.74
C VAL A 170 16.52 12.78 -5.93
N HIS A 171 16.79 11.79 -5.08
CA HIS A 171 17.99 11.73 -4.27
C HIS A 171 19.25 11.48 -5.11
N LYS A 172 19.20 10.51 -6.04
CA LYS A 172 20.37 10.03 -6.78
C LYS A 172 20.71 10.86 -8.02
N LEU A 173 19.72 11.54 -8.64
CA LEU A 173 19.88 12.17 -9.94
C LEU A 173 19.77 13.69 -9.86
N PRO A 174 20.90 14.44 -9.97
CA PRO A 174 20.87 15.90 -10.01
C PRO A 174 20.24 16.44 -11.30
N VAL A 175 20.40 15.72 -12.41
CA VAL A 175 19.77 16.00 -13.71
C VAL A 175 19.00 14.76 -14.15
N MET A 176 17.71 14.91 -14.42
CA MET A 176 16.84 13.83 -14.84
C MET A 176 16.37 14.07 -16.28
N ILE A 177 16.69 13.14 -17.16
CA ILE A 177 16.15 13.11 -18.51
C ILE A 177 14.77 12.44 -18.46
N THR A 178 13.72 13.17 -18.82
CA THR A 178 12.35 12.72 -18.61
C THR A 178 11.58 12.62 -19.94
N PRO A 179 10.76 11.57 -20.13
CA PRO A 179 9.88 11.44 -21.28
C PRO A 179 8.67 12.38 -21.18
N LYS A 180 7.92 12.52 -22.29
CA LYS A 180 6.74 13.41 -22.34
C LYS A 180 5.66 13.05 -21.31
N TRP A 181 5.46 11.77 -21.00
CA TRP A 181 4.43 11.32 -20.06
C TRP A 181 4.61 11.82 -18.62
N VAL A 182 5.78 12.37 -18.27
CA VAL A 182 5.98 13.00 -16.93
C VAL A 182 5.11 14.25 -16.76
N ALA A 183 4.58 14.81 -17.85
CA ALA A 183 3.65 15.93 -17.83
C ALA A 183 2.19 15.51 -17.63
N THR A 184 1.88 14.20 -17.67
CA THR A 184 0.52 13.70 -17.44
C THR A 184 0.04 14.07 -16.04
N MET A 185 -1.22 14.51 -15.96
CA MET A 185 -1.82 14.95 -14.72
C MET A 185 -2.25 13.76 -13.87
N THR A 186 -1.95 13.84 -12.60
CA THR A 186 -2.39 12.89 -11.57
C THR A 186 -2.84 13.64 -10.33
N GLN A 187 -3.60 12.97 -9.49
CA GLN A 187 -4.06 13.52 -8.23
C GLN A 187 -3.58 12.64 -7.08
N PRO A 188 -2.35 12.90 -6.56
CA PRO A 188 -1.77 12.11 -5.49
C PRO A 188 -2.53 12.31 -4.18
N ILE A 189 -2.36 11.37 -3.24
CA ILE A 189 -2.97 11.44 -1.91
C ILE A 189 -2.02 10.88 -0.86
N GLY A 190 -1.98 11.48 0.34
CA GLY A 190 -1.25 10.97 1.48
C GLY A 190 -1.82 9.64 1.98
N VAL A 191 -0.97 8.72 2.43
CA VAL A 191 -1.42 7.43 2.96
C VAL A 191 -2.33 7.61 4.19
N ASP A 192 -2.06 8.59 5.03
CA ASP A 192 -2.88 8.88 6.21
C ASP A 192 -4.28 9.34 5.84
N ASP A 193 -4.42 10.11 4.74
CA ASP A 193 -5.71 10.54 4.22
C ASP A 193 -6.50 9.35 3.66
N VAL A 194 -5.83 8.45 2.92
CA VAL A 194 -6.45 7.18 2.46
C VAL A 194 -6.98 6.37 3.64
N LEU A 195 -6.20 6.25 4.71
CA LEU A 195 -6.61 5.53 5.91
C LEU A 195 -7.77 6.22 6.62
N ALA A 196 -7.82 7.56 6.63
CA ALA A 196 -8.94 8.31 7.17
C ALA A 196 -10.24 8.02 6.42
N TYR A 197 -10.22 8.00 5.08
CA TYR A 197 -11.39 7.62 4.29
C TYR A 197 -11.82 6.17 4.53
N LEU A 198 -10.87 5.23 4.57
CA LEU A 198 -11.18 3.82 4.83
C LEU A 198 -11.80 3.61 6.21
N GLU A 199 -11.31 4.30 7.23
CA GLU A 199 -11.86 4.24 8.58
C GLU A 199 -13.24 4.88 8.66
N ALA A 200 -13.41 6.10 8.12
CA ALA A 200 -14.68 6.82 8.13
C ALA A 200 -15.80 6.07 7.38
N ALA A 201 -15.45 5.22 6.41
CA ALA A 201 -16.42 4.39 5.72
C ALA A 201 -17.12 3.36 6.62
N LEU A 202 -16.57 3.00 7.78
CA LEU A 202 -17.23 2.14 8.76
C LEU A 202 -18.47 2.80 9.36
N ASP A 203 -18.36 4.10 9.61
CA ASP A 203 -19.36 4.90 10.32
C ASP A 203 -20.33 5.60 9.36
N LEU A 204 -20.15 5.43 8.04
CA LEU A 204 -21.01 6.07 7.05
C LEU A 204 -22.42 5.48 7.08
N GLU A 205 -23.39 6.29 7.51
CA GLU A 205 -24.82 5.97 7.49
C GLU A 205 -25.42 6.24 6.11
N ARG A 206 -25.36 5.26 5.24
CA ARG A 206 -25.89 5.34 3.88
C ARG A 206 -26.29 3.95 3.37
N GLU A 207 -27.34 3.90 2.57
CA GLU A 207 -27.74 2.74 1.80
C GLU A 207 -27.23 2.85 0.35
N GLY A 208 -27.10 1.69 -0.31
CA GLY A 208 -26.65 1.56 -1.69
C GLY A 208 -25.15 1.79 -1.88
N ASP A 209 -24.68 1.45 -3.06
CA ASP A 209 -23.27 1.54 -3.43
C ASP A 209 -22.79 2.98 -3.54
N LEU A 210 -21.50 3.17 -3.28
CA LEU A 210 -20.86 4.48 -3.37
C LEU A 210 -19.47 4.38 -3.97
N VAL A 211 -19.24 5.06 -5.07
CA VAL A 211 -17.90 5.23 -5.67
C VAL A 211 -17.35 6.60 -5.26
N VAL A 212 -16.20 6.61 -4.60
CA VAL A 212 -15.57 7.82 -4.05
C VAL A 212 -14.18 8.00 -4.63
N ASP A 213 -14.00 9.05 -5.42
CA ASP A 213 -12.70 9.44 -5.89
C ASP A 213 -11.97 10.26 -4.82
N ILE A 214 -10.77 9.84 -4.46
CA ILE A 214 -9.98 10.50 -3.42
C ILE A 214 -8.61 10.94 -3.96
N GLY A 215 -8.24 12.18 -3.68
CA GLY A 215 -6.99 12.78 -4.13
C GLY A 215 -6.82 14.16 -3.51
N SER A 216 -5.58 14.65 -3.48
CA SER A 216 -5.28 16.03 -3.12
C SER A 216 -5.36 16.93 -4.37
N ARG A 217 -4.55 17.98 -4.48
CA ARG A 217 -4.50 18.84 -5.68
C ARG A 217 -3.92 18.05 -6.88
N ALA A 218 -4.53 18.21 -8.06
CA ALA A 218 -4.01 17.67 -9.31
C ALA A 218 -2.67 18.32 -9.69
N MET A 219 -1.70 17.51 -10.10
CA MET A 219 -0.38 17.96 -10.52
C MET A 219 0.27 16.95 -11.48
N SER A 220 1.30 17.38 -12.22
CA SER A 220 2.07 16.47 -13.06
C SER A 220 3.10 15.68 -12.24
N PHE A 221 3.52 14.53 -12.77
CA PHE A 221 4.59 13.76 -12.14
C PHE A 221 5.90 14.56 -12.06
N LYS A 222 6.16 15.44 -13.06
CA LYS A 222 7.26 16.41 -13.02
C LYS A 222 7.17 17.31 -11.78
N GLU A 223 5.98 17.86 -11.52
CA GLU A 223 5.76 18.73 -10.37
C GLU A 223 5.95 17.96 -9.06
N MET A 224 5.49 16.72 -8.97
CA MET A 224 5.74 15.84 -7.81
C MET A 224 7.23 15.66 -7.54
N MET A 225 8.05 15.37 -8.55
CA MET A 225 9.51 15.23 -8.39
C MET A 225 10.17 16.54 -7.92
N LEU A 226 9.76 17.67 -8.47
CA LEU A 226 10.30 18.98 -8.07
C LEU A 226 9.89 19.38 -6.65
N GLN A 227 8.65 19.11 -6.26
CA GLN A 227 8.19 19.35 -4.90
C GLN A 227 8.90 18.41 -3.89
N THR A 228 9.08 17.13 -4.23
CA THR A 228 9.88 16.19 -3.42
C THR A 228 11.32 16.68 -3.28
N ALA A 229 11.95 17.16 -4.36
CA ALA A 229 13.30 17.73 -4.31
C ALA A 229 13.38 18.92 -3.33
N ARG A 230 12.37 19.79 -3.36
CA ARG A 230 12.28 20.93 -2.45
C ARG A 230 12.18 20.52 -0.99
N VAL A 231 11.33 19.55 -0.67
CA VAL A 231 11.20 19.01 0.70
C VAL A 231 12.52 18.38 1.19
N LEU A 232 13.25 17.70 0.28
CA LEU A 232 14.55 17.12 0.60
C LEU A 232 15.72 18.13 0.62
N GLY A 233 15.48 19.42 0.38
CA GLY A 233 16.52 20.45 0.30
C GLY A 233 17.45 20.31 -0.90
N LEU A 234 17.01 19.64 -1.98
CA LEU A 234 17.81 19.30 -3.14
C LEU A 234 17.39 20.16 -4.37
N ARG A 235 18.38 20.63 -5.13
CA ARG A 235 18.14 21.28 -6.42
C ARG A 235 18.22 20.26 -7.53
N ARG A 236 17.16 20.15 -8.37
CA ARG A 236 17.06 19.15 -9.44
C ARG A 236 16.60 19.79 -10.74
N TRP A 237 17.18 19.34 -11.84
CA TRP A 237 16.80 19.78 -13.20
C TRP A 237 16.17 18.61 -13.94
N LEU A 238 15.02 18.87 -14.56
CA LEU A 238 14.31 17.91 -15.41
C LEU A 238 14.37 18.40 -16.86
N ILE A 239 15.05 17.63 -17.71
CA ILE A 239 15.18 17.88 -19.14
C ILE A 239 14.23 16.93 -19.87
N GLN A 240 13.20 17.48 -20.48
CA GLN A 240 12.22 16.70 -21.21
C GLN A 240 12.72 16.38 -22.60
N VAL A 241 12.70 15.08 -22.98
CA VAL A 241 13.10 14.62 -24.32
C VAL A 241 11.93 13.95 -25.03
N PRO A 242 11.80 14.13 -26.38
CA PRO A 242 10.64 13.64 -27.13
C PRO A 242 10.60 12.12 -27.31
N VAL A 243 11.71 11.40 -27.12
CA VAL A 243 11.90 10.04 -27.60
C VAL A 243 12.40 9.06 -26.51
N LEU A 244 11.64 8.90 -25.42
CA LEU A 244 11.86 7.77 -24.53
C LEU A 244 10.61 6.89 -24.53
N THR A 245 10.75 5.63 -25.00
CA THR A 245 9.67 4.66 -24.85
C THR A 245 9.50 4.30 -23.38
N PRO A 246 8.29 3.98 -22.91
CA PRO A 246 8.06 3.59 -21.52
C PRO A 246 8.88 2.38 -21.09
N ARG A 247 9.15 1.47 -22.03
CA ARG A 247 9.95 0.28 -21.78
C ARG A 247 11.41 0.64 -21.48
N LEU A 248 11.99 1.57 -22.23
CA LEU A 248 13.35 2.09 -21.97
C LEU A 248 13.38 2.87 -20.63
N SER A 249 12.36 3.67 -20.36
CA SER A 249 12.23 4.37 -19.07
C SER A 249 12.15 3.41 -17.88
N SER A 250 11.50 2.25 -18.02
CA SER A 250 11.40 1.26 -16.95
C SER A 250 12.76 0.60 -16.64
N TYR A 251 13.58 0.31 -17.64
CA TYR A 251 14.94 -0.20 -17.44
C TYR A 251 15.82 0.80 -16.72
N TRP A 252 15.68 2.08 -17.06
CA TRP A 252 16.43 3.14 -16.43
C TRP A 252 16.08 3.31 -14.95
N LEU A 253 14.79 3.18 -14.60
CA LEU A 253 14.32 3.25 -13.21
C LEU A 253 14.94 2.17 -12.33
N VAL A 254 15.11 0.96 -12.83
CA VAL A 254 15.70 -0.16 -12.05
C VAL A 254 17.14 0.11 -11.64
N LEU A 255 17.90 0.84 -12.46
CA LEU A 255 19.28 1.22 -12.11
C LEU A 255 19.37 2.17 -10.90
N PHE A 256 18.32 2.94 -10.66
CA PHE A 256 18.34 3.99 -9.63
C PHE A 256 17.37 3.75 -8.47
N THR A 257 16.54 2.71 -8.54
CA THR A 257 15.56 2.39 -7.50
C THR A 257 15.73 0.96 -7.01
N THR A 258 15.29 0.68 -5.79
CA THR A 258 15.25 -0.66 -5.21
C THR A 258 14.01 -1.45 -5.61
N VAL A 259 13.13 -0.84 -6.43
CA VAL A 259 11.86 -1.45 -6.85
C VAL A 259 12.10 -2.38 -8.05
N PRO A 260 11.63 -3.63 -8.01
CA PRO A 260 11.78 -4.58 -9.11
C PRO A 260 11.21 -4.05 -10.43
N PHE A 261 11.84 -4.43 -11.56
CA PHE A 261 11.46 -3.99 -12.90
C PHE A 261 9.96 -4.13 -13.19
N ARG A 262 9.34 -5.24 -12.79
CA ARG A 262 7.91 -5.50 -13.02
C ARG A 262 7.01 -4.45 -12.35
N VAL A 263 7.30 -4.11 -11.11
CA VAL A 263 6.55 -3.08 -10.36
C VAL A 263 6.81 -1.70 -10.93
N ALA A 264 8.08 -1.36 -11.21
CA ALA A 264 8.45 -0.10 -11.85
C ALA A 264 7.78 0.07 -13.23
N ALA A 265 7.77 -0.98 -14.06
CA ALA A 265 7.13 -0.97 -15.37
C ALA A 265 5.61 -0.75 -15.28
N ALA A 266 4.94 -1.42 -14.34
CA ALA A 266 3.51 -1.26 -14.10
C ALA A 266 3.16 0.17 -13.65
N LEU A 267 3.96 0.76 -12.76
CA LEU A 267 3.77 2.14 -12.30
C LEU A 267 4.00 3.14 -13.45
N VAL A 268 5.08 2.98 -14.24
CA VAL A 268 5.34 3.83 -15.43
C VAL A 268 4.22 3.71 -16.47
N GLU A 269 3.69 2.52 -16.68
CA GLU A 269 2.54 2.34 -17.58
C GLU A 269 1.31 3.09 -17.07
N GLY A 270 1.08 3.07 -15.75
CA GLY A 270 -0.01 3.81 -15.10
C GLY A 270 0.11 5.33 -15.23
N LEU A 271 1.33 5.86 -15.31
CA LEU A 271 1.56 7.31 -15.45
C LEU A 271 1.26 7.89 -16.85
N LYS A 272 0.96 7.08 -17.85
CA LYS A 272 0.59 7.55 -19.18
C LYS A 272 -0.85 8.07 -19.27
N SER A 273 -1.70 7.61 -18.37
CA SER A 273 -3.12 7.96 -18.33
C SER A 273 -3.34 8.99 -17.22
N GLU A 274 -4.20 9.95 -17.48
CA GLU A 274 -4.62 10.89 -16.46
C GLU A 274 -5.36 10.14 -15.32
N THR A 275 -4.97 10.47 -14.10
CA THR A 275 -5.57 9.90 -12.89
C THR A 275 -6.02 11.02 -11.97
N VAL A 276 -7.09 11.71 -12.40
CA VAL A 276 -7.70 12.81 -11.68
C VAL A 276 -9.11 12.45 -11.19
N VAL A 277 -9.51 13.06 -10.09
CA VAL A 277 -10.83 12.91 -9.48
C VAL A 277 -11.92 13.30 -10.46
N GLN A 278 -12.97 12.48 -10.60
CA GLN A 278 -14.07 12.66 -11.55
C GLN A 278 -15.42 12.88 -10.88
N ASN A 279 -15.51 12.72 -9.55
CA ASN A 279 -16.72 12.97 -8.78
C ASN A 279 -16.39 13.73 -7.48
N ASP A 280 -17.38 14.37 -6.89
CA ASP A 280 -17.29 15.16 -5.67
C ASP A 280 -17.73 14.37 -4.41
N ASN A 281 -17.91 13.06 -4.53
CA ASN A 281 -18.43 12.22 -3.47
C ASN A 281 -17.57 12.24 -2.20
N ALA A 282 -16.26 12.46 -2.33
CA ALA A 282 -15.36 12.62 -1.17
C ALA A 282 -15.78 13.83 -0.32
N ALA A 283 -15.96 14.99 -0.93
CA ALA A 283 -16.38 16.20 -0.23
C ALA A 283 -17.82 16.09 0.31
N ARG A 284 -18.70 15.41 -0.43
CA ARG A 284 -20.12 15.27 -0.07
C ARG A 284 -20.36 14.34 1.10
N PHE A 285 -19.69 13.19 1.12
CA PHE A 285 -19.94 12.12 2.10
C PHE A 285 -18.90 12.03 3.20
N PHE A 286 -17.76 12.69 3.05
CA PHE A 286 -16.67 12.75 4.02
C PHE A 286 -16.13 14.18 4.20
N PRO A 287 -17.01 15.16 4.50
CA PRO A 287 -16.65 16.58 4.52
C PRO A 287 -15.56 16.93 5.55
N GLU A 288 -15.40 16.10 6.58
CA GLU A 288 -14.40 16.32 7.63
C GLU A 288 -12.96 15.92 7.20
N ILE A 289 -12.83 15.21 6.07
CA ILE A 289 -11.53 14.75 5.59
C ILE A 289 -11.01 15.73 4.54
N HIS A 290 -9.92 16.41 4.87
CA HIS A 290 -9.23 17.35 4.00
C HIS A 290 -7.85 16.79 3.63
N PRO A 291 -7.69 16.21 2.43
CA PRO A 291 -6.41 15.62 2.02
C PRO A 291 -5.27 16.63 2.08
N LEU A 292 -4.16 16.21 2.67
CA LEU A 292 -2.98 17.05 2.83
C LEU A 292 -2.41 17.49 1.48
N PRO A 293 -1.84 18.70 1.40
CA PRO A 293 -1.00 19.10 0.28
C PRO A 293 0.13 18.10 0.06
N TYR A 294 0.52 17.90 -1.21
CA TYR A 294 1.55 16.93 -1.58
C TYR A 294 2.86 17.09 -0.80
N GLU A 295 3.36 18.33 -0.65
CA GLU A 295 4.60 18.60 0.09
C GLU A 295 4.52 18.15 1.56
N ASP A 296 3.36 18.30 2.20
CA ASP A 296 3.17 17.90 3.58
C ASP A 296 3.07 16.38 3.71
N ALA A 297 2.44 15.70 2.76
CA ALA A 297 2.44 14.24 2.70
C ALA A 297 3.87 13.69 2.50
N VAL A 298 4.68 14.31 1.64
CA VAL A 298 6.11 13.96 1.45
C VAL A 298 6.90 14.22 2.73
N ARG A 299 6.70 15.36 3.40
CA ARG A 299 7.41 15.70 4.64
C ARG A 299 7.13 14.66 5.72
N ARG A 300 5.86 14.28 5.93
CA ARG A 300 5.49 13.21 6.87
C ARG A 300 6.15 11.87 6.53
N ALA A 301 6.16 11.50 5.24
CA ALA A 301 6.78 10.26 4.79
C ALA A 301 8.31 10.24 5.06
N VAL A 302 8.98 11.37 4.89
CA VAL A 302 10.42 11.52 5.20
C VAL A 302 10.66 11.46 6.71
N GLU A 303 9.86 12.17 7.51
CA GLU A 303 9.95 12.16 8.97
C GLU A 303 9.76 10.76 9.55
N GLU A 304 8.75 10.00 9.06
CA GLU A 304 8.52 8.60 9.45
C GLU A 304 9.75 7.71 9.17
N GLN A 305 10.45 7.94 8.05
CA GLN A 305 11.68 7.21 7.73
C GLN A 305 12.85 7.62 8.64
N VAL A 306 13.05 8.90 8.86
CA VAL A 306 14.13 9.42 9.73
C VAL A 306 13.95 8.92 11.16
N GLN A 307 12.72 8.87 11.65
CA GLN A 307 12.40 8.37 12.99
C GLN A 307 12.36 6.85 13.08
N GLN A 308 12.63 6.12 11.97
CA GLN A 308 12.55 4.65 11.88
C GLN A 308 11.18 4.09 12.30
N GLN A 309 10.11 4.83 12.05
CA GLN A 309 8.73 4.48 12.41
C GLN A 309 7.93 3.94 11.21
N VAL A 310 8.61 3.40 10.21
CA VAL A 310 7.96 2.86 8.99
C VAL A 310 7.12 1.64 9.37
N ILE A 311 5.79 1.79 9.34
CA ILE A 311 4.83 0.75 9.74
C ILE A 311 4.74 -0.38 8.72
N SER A 312 4.88 -0.07 7.43
CA SER A 312 4.71 -1.04 6.35
C SER A 312 5.48 -0.63 5.11
N ARG A 313 5.86 -1.63 4.30
CA ARG A 313 6.51 -1.44 3.00
C ARG A 313 5.74 -2.19 1.92
N TRP A 314 5.85 -1.73 0.67
CA TRP A 314 5.19 -2.35 -0.48
C TRP A 314 5.56 -3.84 -0.66
N CYS A 315 6.77 -4.22 -0.25
CA CYS A 315 7.29 -5.58 -0.35
C CYS A 315 6.82 -6.54 0.76
N ASP A 316 6.20 -6.05 1.83
CA ASP A 316 5.75 -6.87 2.97
C ASP A 316 4.75 -7.98 2.59
N SER A 317 3.98 -7.77 1.52
CA SER A 317 3.03 -8.77 1.01
C SER A 317 3.67 -9.83 0.12
N SER A 318 4.89 -9.61 -0.38
CA SER A 318 5.59 -10.52 -1.28
C SER A 318 6.22 -11.69 -0.51
N ALA A 319 6.13 -12.91 -1.08
CA ALA A 319 6.80 -14.08 -0.51
C ALA A 319 8.32 -14.01 -0.70
N ASP A 320 8.77 -13.41 -1.82
CA ASP A 320 10.14 -13.49 -2.31
C ASP A 320 10.94 -12.19 -2.17
N ALA A 321 10.29 -11.09 -1.74
CA ALA A 321 11.01 -9.83 -1.57
C ALA A 321 11.69 -9.80 -0.20
N ALA A 322 13.00 -9.73 -0.19
CA ALA A 322 13.78 -9.36 0.99
C ALA A 322 13.50 -7.89 1.30
N CYS A 323 12.67 -7.64 2.29
CA CYS A 323 12.50 -6.32 2.87
C CYS A 323 13.28 -6.25 4.16
N ASP A 324 13.92 -5.11 4.41
CA ASP A 324 14.51 -4.88 5.72
C ASP A 324 13.43 -5.01 6.80
N ILE A 325 13.77 -5.67 7.89
CA ILE A 325 12.92 -5.78 9.07
C ILE A 325 12.68 -4.38 9.63
N THR A 326 11.43 -4.02 9.87
CA THR A 326 11.11 -2.75 10.53
C THR A 326 11.22 -2.89 12.05
N ALA A 327 11.32 -1.77 12.77
CA ALA A 327 11.34 -1.77 14.23
C ALA A 327 10.09 -2.41 14.87
N HIS A 328 9.02 -2.55 14.09
CA HIS A 328 7.76 -3.18 14.52
C HIS A 328 7.64 -4.65 14.12
N ASP A 329 8.60 -5.20 13.35
CA ASP A 329 8.60 -6.60 13.00
C ASP A 329 9.04 -7.43 14.21
N ASP A 330 8.29 -8.48 14.48
CA ASP A 330 8.60 -9.46 15.54
C ASP A 330 9.57 -10.51 14.99
N PRO A 331 10.87 -10.49 15.41
CA PRO A 331 11.82 -11.52 14.99
C PRO A 331 11.40 -12.92 15.42
N GLY A 332 10.55 -13.03 16.48
CA GLY A 332 9.98 -14.28 16.95
C GLY A 332 9.06 -14.95 15.93
N GLY A 333 8.42 -14.16 15.05
CA GLY A 333 7.54 -14.64 13.98
C GLY A 333 8.25 -14.93 12.64
N ALA A 334 9.57 -14.78 12.53
CA ALA A 334 10.30 -15.05 11.31
C ALA A 334 10.21 -16.53 10.90
N ILE A 335 9.88 -16.80 9.62
CA ILE A 335 9.78 -18.16 9.05
C ILE A 335 11.15 -18.80 8.92
N LEU A 336 12.15 -18.00 8.54
CA LEU A 336 13.55 -18.43 8.41
C LEU A 336 14.40 -17.60 9.37
N ARG A 337 15.27 -18.29 10.11
CA ARG A 337 16.23 -17.67 11.02
C ARG A 337 17.62 -18.19 10.69
N ASP A 338 18.59 -17.31 10.45
CA ASP A 338 20.00 -17.61 10.46
C ASP A 338 20.61 -16.95 11.70
N VAL A 339 20.97 -17.75 12.69
CA VAL A 339 21.58 -17.29 13.93
C VAL A 339 22.99 -17.84 13.98
N ARG A 340 23.98 -16.95 13.97
CA ARG A 340 25.39 -17.31 14.11
C ARG A 340 25.93 -16.69 15.39
N ILE A 341 26.50 -17.53 16.24
CA ILE A 341 27.10 -17.10 17.50
C ILE A 341 28.60 -17.27 17.37
N LEU A 342 29.33 -16.18 17.52
CA LEU A 342 30.80 -16.18 17.59
C LEU A 342 31.21 -15.72 18.99
N PRO A 343 31.88 -16.55 19.78
CA PRO A 343 32.47 -16.10 21.03
C PRO A 343 33.59 -15.11 20.76
N LEU A 344 33.59 -13.98 21.45
CA LEU A 344 34.60 -12.92 21.30
C LEU A 344 35.29 -12.72 22.64
N ASP A 345 36.27 -13.57 22.91
CA ASP A 345 37.03 -13.52 24.16
C ASP A 345 37.93 -12.28 24.21
N GLY A 346 37.91 -11.56 25.32
CA GLY A 346 38.78 -10.41 25.56
C GLY A 346 38.35 -9.07 24.93
N LEU A 347 37.20 -9.02 24.24
CA LEU A 347 36.63 -7.81 23.66
C LEU A 347 35.51 -7.24 24.54
N SER A 348 35.54 -5.91 24.75
CA SER A 348 34.43 -5.25 25.42
C SER A 348 33.22 -5.10 24.51
N GLN A 349 32.00 -5.15 25.08
CA GLN A 349 30.76 -4.92 24.34
C GLN A 349 30.77 -3.63 23.53
N ALA A 350 31.34 -2.57 24.06
CA ALA A 350 31.48 -1.27 23.37
C ALA A 350 32.42 -1.34 22.15
N ALA A 351 33.46 -2.18 22.19
CA ALA A 351 34.37 -2.37 21.05
C ALA A 351 33.67 -3.14 19.93
N VAL A 352 32.95 -4.20 20.28
CA VAL A 352 32.14 -4.99 19.32
C VAL A 352 31.06 -4.13 18.69
N PHE A 353 30.32 -3.34 19.47
CA PHE A 353 29.27 -2.45 18.97
C PHE A 353 29.84 -1.39 18.01
N ARG A 354 30.99 -0.80 18.30
CA ARG A 354 31.64 0.15 17.37
C ARG A 354 32.03 -0.49 16.05
N ALA A 355 32.54 -1.73 16.09
CA ALA A 355 32.90 -2.46 14.87
C ALA A 355 31.65 -2.74 14.01
N VAL A 356 30.54 -3.17 14.63
CA VAL A 356 29.26 -3.40 13.93
C VAL A 356 28.71 -2.11 13.31
N CYS A 357 28.75 -0.99 14.04
CA CYS A 357 28.32 0.31 13.52
C CYS A 357 29.23 0.86 12.40
N GLY A 358 30.46 0.39 12.30
CA GLY A 358 31.41 0.77 11.26
C GLY A 358 31.21 0.03 9.92
N ILE A 359 30.39 -1.01 9.88
CA ILE A 359 30.15 -1.78 8.66
C ILE A 359 29.40 -0.90 7.63
N GLY A 360 29.98 -0.77 6.43
CA GLY A 360 29.40 0.06 5.34
C GLY A 360 29.66 1.57 5.48
N GLY A 361 30.35 2.03 6.53
CA GLY A 361 30.78 3.41 6.71
C GLY A 361 32.16 3.70 6.07
N GLU A 362 32.97 4.54 6.71
CA GLU A 362 34.33 4.90 6.24
C GLU A 362 35.27 3.68 6.05
N HIS A 363 34.99 2.57 6.73
CA HIS A 363 35.75 1.31 6.62
C HIS A 363 35.26 0.39 5.48
N GLY A 364 34.22 0.78 4.73
CA GLY A 364 33.65 0.02 3.62
C GLY A 364 33.00 -1.31 4.05
N TRP A 365 32.63 -2.11 3.03
CA TRP A 365 32.10 -3.46 3.22
C TRP A 365 33.27 -4.45 3.26
N TYR A 366 33.39 -5.24 4.31
CA TYR A 366 34.50 -6.20 4.48
C TYR A 366 34.60 -7.25 3.35
N THR A 367 33.60 -7.42 2.53
CA THR A 367 33.60 -8.41 1.43
C THR A 367 33.66 -7.75 0.04
N TYR A 368 33.14 -6.53 -0.13
CA TYR A 368 33.06 -5.85 -1.43
C TYR A 368 33.25 -4.34 -1.24
N ASN A 369 34.51 -3.89 -1.25
CA ASN A 369 34.83 -2.46 -1.08
C ASN A 369 34.43 -1.56 -2.27
N PHE A 370 33.89 -2.13 -3.36
CA PHE A 370 33.48 -1.38 -4.54
C PHE A 370 31.95 -1.12 -4.59
N LEU A 371 31.20 -1.64 -3.64
CA LEU A 371 29.76 -1.37 -3.45
C LEU A 371 29.57 -0.27 -2.41
#